data_c40753994479cef5dcba55684fcd70c5
#
_entry.id   c40753994479cef5dcba55684fcd70c5
#
_cell.length_a   1.000
_cell.length_b   1.000
_cell.length_c   1.000
_cell.angle_alpha   90.00
_cell.angle_beta   90.00
_cell.angle_gamma   90.00
#
_symmetry.space_group_name_H-M   'P 1'
#
loop_
_entity.id
_entity.type
_entity.pdbx_description
1 polymer ?
#
loop_
_entity_poly.entity_id
_entity_poly.type
_entity_poly.pdbx_seq_one_letter_code
_entity_poly.pdbx_strand_id
1 'polypeptide(L)'
;MQQTENNENITVSICCLAFNHEDFIAQTLDGFLLQRTNFDFEIIVHDDCSTDGTRQIIESYQKKYPNIVKPIFQLQNQYSLGLKPIFNHVFPKAVGKYIALCEGDDYWTDPLKLQKQVDYLNVHEEAVQCFHPVQILMPDGLLREDFLTKVPDNYQRIEVIAAQGNFLHTPSVMFRNVIRQFPEMIHETPIGDYFLQMLLATHGEFHQLPDVMAVYRYGVGVWSNEQQFIRSLRTAKTHALLMTYFTQNDNHPIAEIFARRIAGFMERFPHEMEKKHIEYLITNSEIAVPVVQAMNRELKKRNDAVERLRTNQLQTSSIKKMVTELSRRMIHKLRGNK
;
A
#
# COMPACT_ATOMS: atom_id res chain seq x y z
N MET A 1 6.96 -1.40 -41.49
CA MET A 1 5.96 -2.39 -41.07
C MET A 1 5.83 -2.26 -39.58
N GLN A 2 4.79 -1.60 -39.09
CA GLN A 2 4.47 -1.55 -37.67
C GLN A 2 3.98 -2.93 -37.28
N GLN A 3 4.72 -3.60 -36.35
CA GLN A 3 4.21 -4.76 -35.62
C GLN A 3 3.08 -4.25 -34.74
N THR A 4 1.84 -4.48 -35.15
CA THR A 4 0.70 -4.42 -34.22
C THR A 4 0.93 -5.52 -33.19
N GLU A 5 1.38 -5.14 -32.00
CA GLU A 5 1.47 -6.05 -30.87
C GLU A 5 0.06 -6.60 -30.62
N ASN A 6 -0.06 -7.92 -30.70
CA ASN A 6 -1.26 -8.67 -30.32
C ASN A 6 -1.46 -8.59 -28.80
N ASN A 7 -1.93 -7.45 -28.30
CA ASN A 7 -2.26 -7.26 -26.88
C ASN A 7 -3.65 -7.82 -26.50
N GLU A 8 -4.37 -8.44 -27.43
CA GLU A 8 -5.79 -8.79 -27.24
C GLU A 8 -6.04 -10.03 -26.35
N ASN A 9 -5.00 -10.72 -25.85
CA ASN A 9 -5.20 -12.00 -25.16
C ASN A 9 -4.52 -12.16 -23.79
N ILE A 10 -3.95 -11.09 -23.24
CA ILE A 10 -3.30 -11.18 -21.92
C ILE A 10 -4.36 -11.31 -20.82
N THR A 11 -4.34 -12.42 -20.09
CA THR A 11 -5.26 -12.65 -18.98
C THR A 11 -4.77 -12.01 -17.67
N VAL A 12 -3.47 -12.08 -17.39
CA VAL A 12 -2.87 -11.54 -16.16
C VAL A 12 -1.71 -10.61 -16.47
N SER A 13 -1.72 -9.41 -15.89
CA SER A 13 -0.53 -8.56 -15.79
C SER A 13 0.07 -8.72 -14.39
N ILE A 14 1.29 -9.25 -14.32
CA ILE A 14 2.09 -9.27 -13.09
C ILE A 14 2.75 -7.90 -12.96
N CYS A 15 2.50 -7.20 -11.88
CA CYS A 15 3.01 -5.86 -11.60
C CYS A 15 4.04 -5.92 -10.46
N CYS A 16 5.29 -5.60 -10.78
CA CYS A 16 6.43 -5.70 -9.88
C CYS A 16 7.15 -4.34 -9.78
N LEU A 17 7.45 -3.91 -8.55
CA LEU A 17 8.30 -2.76 -8.27
C LEU A 17 9.66 -3.25 -7.78
N ALA A 18 10.74 -2.65 -8.28
CA ALA A 18 12.11 -2.93 -7.85
C ALA A 18 12.89 -1.63 -7.61
N PHE A 19 13.67 -1.62 -6.53
CA PHE A 19 14.67 -0.59 -6.25
C PHE A 19 15.77 -1.16 -5.36
N ASN A 20 16.99 -1.30 -5.90
CA ASN A 20 18.13 -1.89 -5.21
C ASN A 20 17.84 -3.30 -4.66
N HIS A 21 17.35 -4.17 -5.54
CA HIS A 21 16.97 -5.56 -5.26
C HIS A 21 17.90 -6.57 -6.00
N GLU A 22 19.19 -6.25 -6.21
CA GLU A 22 20.11 -7.14 -6.96
C GLU A 22 20.21 -8.54 -6.36
N ASP A 23 20.12 -8.68 -5.03
CA ASP A 23 20.17 -9.96 -4.33
C ASP A 23 18.87 -10.78 -4.46
N PHE A 24 17.77 -10.17 -4.89
CA PHE A 24 16.41 -10.76 -4.80
C PHE A 24 15.71 -10.89 -6.14
N ILE A 25 15.85 -9.90 -7.02
CA ILE A 25 15.04 -9.73 -8.22
C ILE A 25 15.11 -10.94 -9.18
N ALA A 26 16.24 -11.64 -9.23
CA ALA A 26 16.37 -12.85 -10.05
C ALA A 26 15.40 -13.94 -9.57
N GLN A 27 15.35 -14.21 -8.25
CA GLN A 27 14.44 -15.20 -7.67
C GLN A 27 12.98 -14.79 -7.84
N THR A 28 12.67 -13.51 -7.76
CA THR A 28 11.35 -12.96 -8.01
C THR A 28 10.88 -13.24 -9.44
N LEU A 29 11.72 -12.90 -10.43
CA LEU A 29 11.43 -13.13 -11.85
C LEU A 29 11.36 -14.62 -12.21
N ASP A 30 12.22 -15.46 -11.61
CA ASP A 30 12.14 -16.91 -11.77
C ASP A 30 10.81 -17.47 -11.25
N GLY A 31 10.31 -16.99 -10.09
CA GLY A 31 9.01 -17.34 -9.54
C GLY A 31 7.84 -16.96 -10.46
N PHE A 32 7.94 -15.84 -11.19
CA PHE A 32 6.96 -15.45 -12.20
C PHE A 32 7.03 -16.33 -13.44
N LEU A 33 8.23 -16.62 -13.93
CA LEU A 33 8.44 -17.46 -15.12
C LEU A 33 8.21 -18.95 -14.87
N LEU A 34 8.20 -19.38 -13.61
CA LEU A 34 7.83 -20.75 -13.20
C LEU A 34 6.34 -21.03 -13.42
N GLN A 35 5.50 -20.01 -13.57
CA GLN A 35 4.05 -20.15 -13.64
C GLN A 35 3.59 -21.00 -14.84
N ARG A 36 2.69 -21.95 -14.57
CA ARG A 36 2.08 -22.85 -15.55
C ARG A 36 0.61 -22.50 -15.68
N THR A 37 0.23 -21.92 -16.82
CA THR A 37 -1.11 -21.41 -17.08
C THR A 37 -1.64 -21.92 -18.42
N ASN A 38 -2.95 -21.99 -18.56
CA ASN A 38 -3.63 -22.21 -19.83
C ASN A 38 -4.02 -20.90 -20.54
N PHE A 39 -3.45 -19.80 -20.10
CA PHE A 39 -3.64 -18.45 -20.63
C PHE A 39 -2.32 -17.70 -20.69
N ASP A 40 -2.29 -16.60 -21.45
CA ASP A 40 -1.13 -15.75 -21.56
C ASP A 40 -1.08 -14.71 -20.42
N PHE A 41 0.14 -14.42 -19.95
CA PHE A 41 0.42 -13.38 -18.98
C PHE A 41 1.64 -12.54 -19.38
N GLU A 42 1.73 -11.34 -18.81
CA GLU A 42 2.87 -10.44 -18.94
C GLU A 42 3.47 -10.10 -17.56
N ILE A 43 4.73 -9.71 -17.55
CA ILE A 43 5.46 -9.24 -16.38
C ILE A 43 5.88 -7.80 -16.62
N ILE A 44 5.23 -6.86 -15.94
CA ILE A 44 5.60 -5.44 -15.95
C ILE A 44 6.47 -5.21 -14.73
N VAL A 45 7.78 -5.07 -14.92
CA VAL A 45 8.74 -4.81 -13.86
C VAL A 45 9.26 -3.39 -13.95
N HIS A 46 9.01 -2.60 -12.91
CA HIS A 46 9.45 -1.22 -12.82
C HIS A 46 10.70 -1.12 -11.96
N ASP A 47 11.79 -0.68 -12.56
CA ASP A 47 13.03 -0.33 -11.86
C ASP A 47 13.04 1.17 -11.58
N ASP A 48 12.97 1.53 -10.31
CA ASP A 48 12.90 2.93 -9.85
C ASP A 48 14.28 3.60 -9.74
N CYS A 49 15.08 3.47 -10.81
CA CYS A 49 16.43 4.00 -10.90
C CYS A 49 17.38 3.35 -9.88
N SER A 50 17.46 2.02 -9.87
CA SER A 50 18.39 1.28 -9.03
C SER A 50 19.86 1.67 -9.31
N THR A 51 20.66 1.67 -8.26
CA THR A 51 22.09 2.00 -8.30
C THR A 51 23.01 0.79 -8.17
N ASP A 52 22.43 -0.40 -7.93
CA ASP A 52 23.07 -1.70 -7.85
C ASP A 52 22.90 -2.51 -9.15
N GLY A 53 23.10 -3.83 -9.11
CA GLY A 53 22.94 -4.74 -10.26
C GLY A 53 21.50 -5.05 -10.67
N THR A 54 20.45 -4.51 -10.01
CA THR A 54 19.04 -4.80 -10.27
C THR A 54 18.68 -4.61 -11.74
N ARG A 55 19.02 -3.46 -12.31
CA ARG A 55 18.70 -3.13 -13.70
C ARG A 55 19.30 -4.10 -14.69
N GLN A 56 20.57 -4.45 -14.53
CA GLN A 56 21.27 -5.39 -15.42
C GLN A 56 20.66 -6.78 -15.39
N ILE A 57 20.19 -7.22 -14.21
CA ILE A 57 19.49 -8.49 -14.06
C ILE A 57 18.16 -8.44 -14.84
N ILE A 58 17.34 -7.41 -14.64
CA ILE A 58 16.06 -7.23 -15.36
C ILE A 58 16.27 -7.20 -16.88
N GLU A 59 17.30 -6.47 -17.38
CA GLU A 59 17.65 -6.42 -18.80
C GLU A 59 18.02 -7.81 -19.34
N SER A 60 18.69 -8.64 -18.55
CA SER A 60 19.03 -10.02 -18.94
C SER A 60 17.78 -10.88 -19.11
N TYR A 61 16.82 -10.77 -18.22
CA TYR A 61 15.52 -11.46 -18.31
C TYR A 61 14.70 -10.96 -19.49
N GLN A 62 14.67 -9.66 -19.74
CA GLN A 62 14.01 -9.11 -20.93
C GLN A 62 14.60 -9.65 -22.23
N LYS A 63 15.92 -9.74 -22.33
CA LYS A 63 16.58 -10.31 -23.53
C LYS A 63 16.22 -11.78 -23.72
N LYS A 64 16.08 -12.55 -22.64
CA LYS A 64 15.73 -13.96 -22.68
C LYS A 64 14.24 -14.21 -22.92
N TYR A 65 13.37 -13.33 -22.43
CA TYR A 65 11.91 -13.46 -22.49
C TYR A 65 11.23 -12.17 -22.99
N PRO A 66 11.55 -11.70 -24.23
CA PRO A 66 11.14 -10.36 -24.70
C PRO A 66 9.63 -10.19 -24.85
N ASN A 67 8.88 -11.27 -25.04
CA ASN A 67 7.43 -11.24 -25.20
C ASN A 67 6.68 -11.20 -23.86
N ILE A 68 7.34 -11.60 -22.76
CA ILE A 68 6.71 -11.74 -21.43
C ILE A 68 7.20 -10.62 -20.51
N VAL A 69 8.51 -10.35 -20.44
CA VAL A 69 9.11 -9.39 -19.52
C VAL A 69 9.15 -8.01 -20.17
N LYS A 70 8.38 -7.09 -19.60
CA LYS A 70 8.20 -5.69 -20.06
C LYS A 70 8.73 -4.72 -19.00
N PRO A 71 10.02 -4.37 -19.00
CA PRO A 71 10.58 -3.49 -18.00
C PRO A 71 10.23 -2.03 -18.28
N ILE A 72 10.15 -1.27 -17.17
CA ILE A 72 10.06 0.19 -17.16
C ILE A 72 11.26 0.69 -16.35
N PHE A 73 12.22 1.29 -17.01
CA PHE A 73 13.42 1.84 -16.37
C PHE A 73 13.28 3.33 -16.15
N GLN A 74 13.41 3.77 -14.90
CA GLN A 74 13.41 5.20 -14.59
C GLN A 74 14.80 5.79 -14.69
N LEU A 75 14.86 7.10 -14.98
CA LEU A 75 16.10 7.90 -14.98
C LEU A 75 16.33 8.62 -13.65
N GLN A 76 15.30 8.70 -12.81
CA GLN A 76 15.29 9.28 -11.48
C GLN A 76 14.38 8.45 -10.60
N ASN A 77 14.75 8.30 -9.32
CA ASN A 77 13.91 7.57 -8.35
C ASN A 77 12.59 8.32 -8.11
N GLN A 78 11.51 7.77 -8.64
CA GLN A 78 10.17 8.36 -8.61
C GLN A 78 9.59 8.39 -7.20
N TYR A 79 9.87 7.33 -6.42
CA TYR A 79 9.41 7.26 -5.02
C TYR A 79 10.02 8.38 -4.17
N SER A 80 11.31 8.69 -4.36
CA SER A 80 11.98 9.79 -3.66
C SER A 80 11.44 11.18 -4.03
N LEU A 81 10.85 11.30 -5.22
CA LEU A 81 10.13 12.51 -5.67
C LEU A 81 8.69 12.60 -5.14
N GLY A 82 8.28 11.67 -4.27
CA GLY A 82 6.93 11.61 -3.71
C GLY A 82 5.88 11.00 -4.63
N LEU A 83 6.28 10.48 -5.81
CA LEU A 83 5.38 9.83 -6.74
C LEU A 83 5.07 8.38 -6.30
N LYS A 84 4.05 7.79 -6.90
CA LYS A 84 3.61 6.42 -6.64
C LYS A 84 3.82 5.57 -7.91
N PRO A 85 5.00 4.95 -8.10
CA PRO A 85 5.36 4.25 -9.32
C PRO A 85 4.31 3.25 -9.81
N ILE A 86 3.70 2.50 -8.89
CA ILE A 86 2.69 1.49 -9.24
C ILE A 86 1.48 2.12 -9.97
N PHE A 87 0.97 3.26 -9.48
CA PHE A 87 -0.19 3.93 -10.05
C PHE A 87 0.16 4.81 -11.26
N ASN A 88 1.35 5.43 -11.24
CA ASN A 88 1.76 6.36 -12.28
C ASN A 88 2.35 5.67 -13.52
N HIS A 89 3.04 4.53 -13.35
CA HIS A 89 3.83 3.93 -14.41
C HIS A 89 3.47 2.48 -14.72
N VAL A 90 3.03 1.68 -13.74
CA VAL A 90 2.83 0.23 -13.91
C VAL A 90 1.39 -0.08 -14.30
N PHE A 91 0.41 0.30 -13.49
CA PHE A 91 -1.00 0.01 -13.78
C PHE A 91 -1.50 0.59 -15.11
N PRO A 92 -1.08 1.79 -15.56
CA PRO A 92 -1.48 2.29 -16.89
C PRO A 92 -1.02 1.43 -18.07
N LYS A 93 -0.02 0.54 -17.85
CA LYS A 93 0.51 -0.38 -18.88
C LYS A 93 -0.04 -1.80 -18.72
N ALA A 94 -0.73 -2.10 -17.63
CA ALA A 94 -1.29 -3.42 -17.36
C ALA A 94 -2.56 -3.63 -18.22
N VAL A 95 -2.50 -4.55 -19.18
CA VAL A 95 -3.61 -4.85 -20.10
C VAL A 95 -4.40 -6.09 -19.71
N GLY A 96 -3.91 -6.88 -18.75
CA GLY A 96 -4.55 -8.10 -18.29
C GLY A 96 -5.93 -7.86 -17.68
N LYS A 97 -6.82 -8.85 -17.85
CA LYS A 97 -8.12 -8.91 -17.16
C LYS A 97 -7.95 -8.89 -15.63
N TYR A 98 -6.86 -9.49 -15.17
CA TYR A 98 -6.46 -9.55 -13.77
C TYR A 98 -5.09 -8.92 -13.58
N ILE A 99 -4.87 -8.36 -12.39
CA ILE A 99 -3.56 -7.85 -11.95
C ILE A 99 -3.09 -8.69 -10.76
N ALA A 100 -1.89 -9.23 -10.84
CA ALA A 100 -1.20 -9.88 -9.74
C ALA A 100 -0.04 -9.01 -9.25
N LEU A 101 0.11 -8.86 -7.93
CA LEU A 101 1.15 -8.02 -7.34
C LEU A 101 2.26 -8.89 -6.73
N CYS A 102 3.50 -8.44 -6.89
CA CYS A 102 4.64 -8.92 -6.11
C CYS A 102 5.77 -7.91 -6.23
N GLU A 103 6.37 -7.52 -5.11
CA GLU A 103 7.54 -6.64 -5.09
C GLU A 103 8.82 -7.41 -5.42
N GLY A 104 9.86 -6.72 -5.88
CA GLY A 104 11.09 -7.34 -6.38
C GLY A 104 11.97 -7.97 -5.29
N ASP A 105 11.61 -7.83 -4.01
CA ASP A 105 12.24 -8.47 -2.86
C ASP A 105 11.47 -9.69 -2.33
N ASP A 106 10.27 -10.00 -2.88
CA ASP A 106 9.47 -11.18 -2.55
C ASP A 106 9.48 -12.19 -3.70
N TYR A 107 8.97 -13.41 -3.50
CA TYR A 107 8.93 -14.41 -4.57
C TYR A 107 7.80 -15.42 -4.43
N TRP A 108 7.36 -15.97 -5.58
CA TRP A 108 6.36 -17.03 -5.64
C TRP A 108 6.98 -18.40 -5.65
N THR A 109 6.32 -19.36 -5.01
CA THR A 109 6.80 -20.73 -4.81
C THR A 109 5.93 -21.78 -5.50
N ASP A 110 4.64 -21.50 -5.73
CA ASP A 110 3.72 -22.44 -6.38
C ASP A 110 3.62 -22.12 -7.87
N PRO A 111 3.98 -23.08 -8.75
CA PRO A 111 3.88 -22.89 -10.20
C PRO A 111 2.44 -22.79 -10.72
N LEU A 112 1.44 -23.08 -9.91
CA LEU A 112 0.02 -22.97 -10.26
C LEU A 112 -0.68 -21.78 -9.62
N LYS A 113 0.07 -20.87 -8.96
CA LYS A 113 -0.52 -19.72 -8.28
C LYS A 113 -1.44 -18.89 -9.19
N LEU A 114 -0.96 -18.49 -10.36
CA LEU A 114 -1.77 -17.71 -11.30
C LEU A 114 -2.98 -18.48 -11.79
N GLN A 115 -2.80 -19.77 -12.12
CA GLN A 115 -3.90 -20.61 -12.59
C GLN A 115 -5.00 -20.73 -11.53
N LYS A 116 -4.64 -21.08 -10.29
CA LYS A 116 -5.58 -21.20 -9.17
C LYS A 116 -6.36 -19.91 -8.90
N GLN A 117 -5.67 -18.77 -8.93
CA GLN A 117 -6.30 -17.47 -8.67
C GLN A 117 -7.22 -17.03 -9.81
N VAL A 118 -6.84 -17.27 -11.07
CA VAL A 118 -7.68 -16.97 -12.24
C VAL A 118 -8.91 -17.88 -12.27
N ASP A 119 -8.72 -19.19 -12.04
CA ASP A 119 -9.83 -20.17 -12.01
C ASP A 119 -10.85 -19.77 -10.93
N TYR A 120 -10.36 -19.40 -9.74
CA TYR A 120 -11.22 -18.91 -8.66
C TYR A 120 -12.01 -17.67 -9.07
N LEU A 121 -11.32 -16.63 -9.53
CA LEU A 121 -11.97 -15.38 -9.93
C LEU A 121 -12.91 -15.55 -11.14
N ASN A 122 -12.65 -16.51 -12.06
CA ASN A 122 -13.55 -16.74 -13.18
C ASN A 122 -14.90 -17.35 -12.76
N VAL A 123 -14.92 -18.14 -11.69
CA VAL A 123 -16.14 -18.79 -11.17
C VAL A 123 -16.90 -17.92 -10.18
N HIS A 124 -16.19 -17.06 -9.45
CA HIS A 124 -16.75 -16.22 -8.38
C HIS A 124 -16.83 -14.75 -8.83
N GLU A 125 -17.94 -14.39 -9.49
CA GLU A 125 -18.15 -13.04 -10.02
C GLU A 125 -18.26 -11.96 -8.94
N GLU A 126 -18.74 -12.32 -7.74
CA GLU A 126 -18.78 -11.48 -6.54
C GLU A 126 -17.40 -11.10 -6.01
N ALA A 127 -16.38 -11.93 -6.28
CA ALA A 127 -15.02 -11.69 -5.84
C ALA A 127 -14.32 -10.70 -6.76
N VAL A 128 -13.91 -9.55 -6.23
CA VAL A 128 -13.05 -8.59 -6.92
C VAL A 128 -11.58 -8.95 -6.77
N GLN A 129 -11.21 -9.58 -5.66
CA GLN A 129 -9.85 -9.92 -5.29
C GLN A 129 -9.78 -11.29 -4.61
N CYS A 130 -8.72 -12.04 -4.91
CA CYS A 130 -8.33 -13.17 -4.09
C CYS A 130 -6.87 -13.02 -3.62
N PHE A 131 -6.58 -13.66 -2.51
CA PHE A 131 -5.26 -13.68 -1.88
C PHE A 131 -5.03 -15.05 -1.21
N HIS A 132 -3.85 -15.28 -0.67
CA HIS A 132 -3.50 -16.56 -0.03
C HIS A 132 -2.51 -16.34 1.12
N PRO A 133 -2.32 -17.33 2.01
CA PRO A 133 -1.29 -17.29 3.02
C PRO A 133 0.12 -17.23 2.40
N VAL A 134 1.06 -16.62 3.12
CA VAL A 134 2.48 -16.60 2.75
C VAL A 134 3.34 -17.22 3.84
N GLN A 135 4.55 -17.63 3.51
CA GLN A 135 5.61 -17.84 4.49
C GLN A 135 6.44 -16.57 4.65
N ILE A 136 7.00 -16.39 5.83
CA ILE A 136 7.88 -15.26 6.14
C ILE A 136 9.33 -15.77 6.15
N LEU A 137 10.15 -15.21 5.25
CA LEU A 137 11.59 -15.44 5.26
C LEU A 137 12.26 -14.41 6.17
N MET A 138 12.86 -14.92 7.24
CA MET A 138 13.56 -14.10 8.23
C MET A 138 14.98 -13.75 7.78
N PRO A 139 15.62 -12.70 8.34
CA PRO A 139 17.01 -12.34 8.03
C PRO A 139 18.05 -13.44 8.37
N ASP A 140 17.70 -14.38 9.25
CA ASP A 140 18.51 -15.56 9.57
C ASP A 140 18.38 -16.70 8.53
N GLY A 141 17.58 -16.49 7.46
CA GLY A 141 17.32 -17.46 6.40
C GLY A 141 16.24 -18.50 6.75
N LEU A 142 15.61 -18.43 7.91
CA LEU A 142 14.57 -19.38 8.31
C LEU A 142 13.20 -18.96 7.78
N LEU A 143 12.46 -19.91 7.21
CA LEU A 143 11.06 -19.75 6.85
C LEU A 143 10.17 -19.98 8.08
N ARG A 144 9.20 -19.11 8.28
CA ARG A 144 8.20 -19.19 9.36
C ARG A 144 6.79 -19.04 8.80
N GLU A 145 5.81 -19.53 9.54
CA GLU A 145 4.41 -19.17 9.31
C GLU A 145 4.20 -17.66 9.49
N ASP A 146 3.18 -17.12 8.83
CA ASP A 146 2.86 -15.70 8.95
C ASP A 146 2.47 -15.34 10.40
N PHE A 147 3.28 -14.48 11.00
CA PHE A 147 3.05 -13.88 12.34
C PHE A 147 2.78 -12.37 12.26
N LEU A 148 2.84 -11.79 11.07
CA LEU A 148 2.71 -10.35 10.83
C LEU A 148 1.27 -9.94 10.65
N THR A 149 0.49 -10.79 9.98
CA THR A 149 -0.91 -10.52 9.68
C THR A 149 -1.83 -11.60 10.23
N LYS A 150 -3.07 -11.23 10.51
CA LYS A 150 -4.13 -12.15 10.85
C LYS A 150 -5.36 -11.77 10.05
N VAL A 151 -5.82 -12.68 9.23
CA VAL A 151 -7.06 -12.49 8.48
C VAL A 151 -8.23 -12.49 9.46
N PRO A 152 -9.01 -11.39 9.53
CA PRO A 152 -10.12 -11.29 10.48
C PRO A 152 -11.33 -12.11 10.02
N ASP A 153 -12.21 -12.47 10.95
CA ASP A 153 -13.50 -13.04 10.62
C ASP A 153 -14.33 -12.05 9.78
N ASN A 154 -15.10 -12.56 8.82
CA ASN A 154 -15.90 -11.76 7.89
C ASN A 154 -15.08 -10.72 7.08
N TYR A 155 -13.84 -11.05 6.76
CA TYR A 155 -12.91 -10.19 6.02
C TYR A 155 -13.41 -9.78 4.62
N GLN A 156 -14.41 -10.46 4.09
CA GLN A 156 -15.06 -10.15 2.80
C GLN A 156 -15.77 -8.79 2.81
N ARG A 157 -16.19 -8.34 3.98
CA ARG A 157 -16.95 -7.10 4.15
C ARG A 157 -16.05 -5.89 4.19
N ILE A 158 -16.38 -4.87 3.40
CA ILE A 158 -15.61 -3.62 3.34
C ILE A 158 -15.48 -2.94 4.72
N GLU A 159 -16.50 -3.06 5.59
CA GLU A 159 -16.46 -2.49 6.94
C GLU A 159 -15.37 -3.16 7.80
N VAL A 160 -15.16 -4.46 7.62
CA VAL A 160 -14.12 -5.21 8.34
C VAL A 160 -12.73 -4.80 7.84
N ILE A 161 -12.55 -4.67 6.52
CA ILE A 161 -11.30 -4.19 5.92
C ILE A 161 -10.99 -2.77 6.42
N ALA A 162 -11.99 -1.89 6.43
CA ALA A 162 -11.85 -0.53 6.96
C ALA A 162 -11.50 -0.50 8.45
N ALA A 163 -12.10 -1.38 9.26
CA ALA A 163 -11.91 -1.42 10.71
C ALA A 163 -10.59 -2.07 11.12
N GLN A 164 -10.14 -3.14 10.45
CA GLN A 164 -8.96 -3.91 10.83
C GLN A 164 -7.67 -3.39 10.17
N GLY A 165 -7.76 -2.79 8.97
CA GLY A 165 -6.61 -2.32 8.20
C GLY A 165 -6.11 -3.35 7.20
N ASN A 166 -4.89 -3.13 6.69
CA ASN A 166 -4.27 -4.06 5.76
C ASN A 166 -3.83 -5.35 6.50
N PHE A 167 -4.36 -6.48 6.06
CA PHE A 167 -4.01 -7.82 6.53
C PHE A 167 -3.52 -8.73 5.38
N LEU A 168 -3.20 -8.14 4.22
CA LEU A 168 -2.78 -8.86 3.03
C LEU A 168 -1.30 -8.59 2.75
N HIS A 169 -0.58 -9.62 2.36
CA HIS A 169 0.76 -9.47 1.81
C HIS A 169 0.71 -9.25 0.30
N THR A 170 1.43 -8.26 -0.19
CA THR A 170 1.49 -7.89 -1.61
C THR A 170 1.70 -9.09 -2.54
N PRO A 171 2.66 -10.02 -2.29
CA PRO A 171 2.91 -11.15 -3.19
C PRO A 171 1.77 -12.17 -3.25
N SER A 172 0.77 -12.08 -2.37
CA SER A 172 -0.36 -13.00 -2.36
C SER A 172 -1.54 -12.56 -3.23
N VAL A 173 -1.61 -11.28 -3.59
CA VAL A 173 -2.81 -10.63 -4.12
C VAL A 173 -2.96 -10.79 -5.63
N MET A 174 -4.17 -11.12 -6.08
CA MET A 174 -4.64 -10.96 -7.46
C MET A 174 -6.05 -10.34 -7.45
N PHE A 175 -6.30 -9.36 -8.33
CA PHE A 175 -7.58 -8.68 -8.42
C PHE A 175 -8.02 -8.43 -9.87
N ARG A 176 -9.32 -8.18 -10.06
CA ARG A 176 -9.89 -7.76 -11.35
C ARG A 176 -9.39 -6.37 -11.70
N ASN A 177 -8.98 -6.17 -12.93
CA ASN A 177 -8.58 -4.86 -13.44
C ASN A 177 -9.81 -4.00 -13.75
N VAL A 178 -10.54 -3.59 -12.69
CA VAL A 178 -11.82 -2.87 -12.79
C VAL A 178 -11.69 -1.36 -12.55
N ILE A 179 -10.62 -0.92 -11.90
CA ILE A 179 -10.42 0.50 -11.61
C ILE A 179 -9.81 1.18 -12.84
N ARG A 180 -10.63 1.96 -13.56
CA ARG A 180 -10.20 2.65 -14.77
C ARG A 180 -9.53 3.99 -14.50
N GLN A 181 -9.86 4.63 -13.41
CA GLN A 181 -9.30 5.90 -12.99
C GLN A 181 -9.13 5.90 -11.48
N PHE A 182 -7.91 6.15 -11.05
CA PHE A 182 -7.61 6.29 -9.62
C PHE A 182 -7.94 7.70 -9.14
N PRO A 183 -8.49 7.86 -7.91
CA PRO A 183 -8.70 9.19 -7.34
C PRO A 183 -7.35 9.86 -7.03
N GLU A 184 -7.27 11.18 -7.18
CA GLU A 184 -6.04 11.96 -6.91
C GLU A 184 -5.44 11.67 -5.53
N MET A 185 -6.28 11.41 -4.54
CA MET A 185 -5.84 11.10 -3.16
C MET A 185 -4.95 9.86 -3.07
N ILE A 186 -4.97 8.95 -4.05
CA ILE A 186 -4.10 7.77 -4.06
C ILE A 186 -2.63 8.15 -4.23
N HIS A 187 -2.36 9.27 -4.91
CA HIS A 187 -1.01 9.79 -5.09
C HIS A 187 -0.45 10.45 -3.82
N GLU A 188 -1.34 10.87 -2.91
CA GLU A 188 -0.98 11.50 -1.65
C GLU A 188 -0.85 10.51 -0.47
N THR A 189 -1.42 9.30 -0.61
CA THR A 189 -1.44 8.33 0.49
C THR A 189 -0.05 7.74 0.75
N PRO A 190 0.40 7.66 2.00
CA PRO A 190 1.64 6.95 2.33
C PRO A 190 1.56 5.43 2.14
N ILE A 191 0.34 4.84 2.26
CA ILE A 191 0.10 3.40 2.20
C ILE A 191 -0.82 3.12 1.00
N GLY A 192 -0.20 3.00 -0.18
CA GLY A 192 -0.91 2.87 -1.45
C GLY A 192 -1.66 1.55 -1.61
N ASP A 193 -1.09 0.45 -1.14
CA ASP A 193 -1.69 -0.88 -1.17
C ASP A 193 -2.99 -0.95 -0.36
N TYR A 194 -3.01 -0.39 0.85
CA TYR A 194 -4.24 -0.34 1.66
C TYR A 194 -5.30 0.56 1.03
N PHE A 195 -4.90 1.70 0.46
CA PHE A 195 -5.85 2.57 -0.26
C PHE A 195 -6.46 1.84 -1.47
N LEU A 196 -5.62 1.13 -2.24
CA LEU A 196 -6.06 0.30 -3.36
C LEU A 196 -7.05 -0.77 -2.91
N GLN A 197 -6.77 -1.47 -1.82
CA GLN A 197 -7.68 -2.49 -1.27
C GLN A 197 -9.04 -1.89 -0.89
N MET A 198 -9.07 -0.70 -0.28
CA MET A 198 -10.33 -0.03 0.04
C MET A 198 -11.11 0.38 -1.21
N LEU A 199 -10.43 0.76 -2.30
CA LEU A 199 -11.09 0.99 -3.59
C LEU A 199 -11.64 -0.30 -4.18
N LEU A 200 -10.86 -1.38 -4.20
CA LEU A 200 -11.30 -2.69 -4.71
C LEU A 200 -12.50 -3.22 -3.92
N ALA A 201 -12.51 -3.06 -2.60
CA ALA A 201 -13.63 -3.49 -1.75
C ALA A 201 -14.96 -2.76 -2.04
N THR A 202 -14.96 -1.66 -2.80
CA THR A 202 -16.20 -1.05 -3.32
C THR A 202 -16.74 -1.75 -4.57
N HIS A 203 -15.96 -2.64 -5.18
CA HIS A 203 -16.32 -3.35 -6.42
C HIS A 203 -16.67 -4.83 -6.20
N GLY A 204 -16.43 -5.39 -5.01
CA GLY A 204 -16.74 -6.78 -4.71
C GLY A 204 -16.03 -7.28 -3.46
N GLU A 205 -16.17 -8.58 -3.22
CA GLU A 205 -15.63 -9.25 -2.03
C GLU A 205 -14.17 -9.66 -2.21
N PHE A 206 -13.49 -9.90 -1.08
CA PHE A 206 -12.16 -10.48 -1.03
C PHE A 206 -12.26 -11.95 -0.61
N HIS A 207 -11.44 -12.82 -1.22
CA HIS A 207 -11.46 -14.24 -0.89
C HIS A 207 -10.06 -14.80 -0.66
N GLN A 208 -9.92 -15.61 0.39
CA GLN A 208 -8.69 -16.29 0.72
C GLN A 208 -8.66 -17.69 0.13
N LEU A 209 -7.65 -17.98 -0.70
CA LEU A 209 -7.33 -19.33 -1.11
C LEU A 209 -6.52 -20.05 -0.01
N PRO A 210 -6.60 -21.39 0.12
CA PRO A 210 -5.99 -22.10 1.24
C PRO A 210 -4.47 -22.33 1.11
N ASP A 211 -3.94 -22.32 -0.12
CA ASP A 211 -2.57 -22.72 -0.39
C ASP A 211 -1.56 -21.61 -0.05
N VAL A 212 -0.42 -21.97 0.52
CA VAL A 212 0.74 -21.07 0.64
C VAL A 212 1.47 -21.05 -0.70
N MET A 213 1.51 -19.90 -1.39
CA MET A 213 2.03 -19.83 -2.76
C MET A 213 3.10 -18.73 -2.94
N ALA A 214 3.49 -18.03 -1.88
CA ALA A 214 4.53 -17.01 -1.93
C ALA A 214 5.29 -16.91 -0.60
N VAL A 215 6.45 -16.26 -0.67
CA VAL A 215 7.29 -15.93 0.46
C VAL A 215 7.46 -14.41 0.53
N TYR A 216 7.19 -13.85 1.69
CA TYR A 216 7.46 -12.46 2.04
C TYR A 216 8.80 -12.36 2.79
N ARG A 217 9.72 -11.48 2.33
CA ARG A 217 11.00 -11.25 3.03
C ARG A 217 10.84 -10.17 4.09
N TYR A 218 10.99 -10.58 5.35
CA TYR A 218 10.93 -9.66 6.49
C TYR A 218 12.24 -8.90 6.66
N GLY A 219 12.15 -7.59 6.91
CA GLY A 219 13.32 -6.74 7.21
C GLY A 219 14.08 -6.22 5.98
N VAL A 220 13.60 -6.48 4.76
CA VAL A 220 14.20 -5.95 3.52
C VAL A 220 13.49 -4.66 3.09
N GLY A 221 12.16 -4.66 3.03
CA GLY A 221 11.36 -3.55 2.55
C GLY A 221 11.36 -2.31 3.46
N VAL A 222 10.97 -1.17 2.90
CA VAL A 222 10.90 0.13 3.61
C VAL A 222 9.98 0.05 4.83
N TRP A 223 8.83 -0.62 4.70
CA TRP A 223 7.83 -0.70 5.76
C TRP A 223 8.30 -1.45 7.01
N SER A 224 8.97 -2.57 6.84
CA SER A 224 9.44 -3.42 7.95
C SER A 224 10.56 -2.75 8.76
N ASN A 225 11.34 -1.85 8.13
CA ASN A 225 12.46 -1.14 8.73
C ASN A 225 12.07 0.22 9.33
N GLU A 226 10.83 0.69 9.11
CA GLU A 226 10.42 2.00 9.57
C GLU A 226 10.04 2.01 11.06
N GLN A 227 10.35 3.12 11.74
CA GLN A 227 10.00 3.30 13.15
C GLN A 227 8.48 3.25 13.35
N GLN A 228 8.02 2.60 14.42
CA GLN A 228 6.59 2.44 14.73
C GLN A 228 5.82 3.76 14.72
N PHE A 229 6.40 4.83 15.28
CA PHE A 229 5.77 6.15 15.28
C PHE A 229 5.49 6.68 13.87
N ILE A 230 6.47 6.55 12.96
CA ILE A 230 6.33 6.99 11.57
C ILE A 230 5.27 6.16 10.85
N ARG A 231 5.26 4.84 11.05
CA ARG A 231 4.20 3.96 10.54
C ARG A 231 2.82 4.38 11.03
N SER A 232 2.69 4.73 12.31
CA SER A 232 1.43 5.22 12.90
C SER A 232 0.95 6.52 12.25
N LEU A 233 1.86 7.47 11.99
CA LEU A 233 1.54 8.72 11.28
C LEU A 233 1.10 8.48 9.84
N ARG A 234 1.83 7.62 9.11
CA ARG A 234 1.48 7.25 7.74
C ARG A 234 0.11 6.60 7.69
N THR A 235 -0.18 5.71 8.64
CA THR A 235 -1.50 5.08 8.79
C THR A 235 -2.59 6.12 9.05
N ALA A 236 -2.37 7.05 9.97
CA ALA A 236 -3.33 8.11 10.26
C ALA A 236 -3.59 9.02 9.05
N LYS A 237 -2.55 9.39 8.28
CA LYS A 237 -2.71 10.15 7.03
C LYS A 237 -3.55 9.36 6.02
N THR A 238 -3.26 8.08 5.82
CA THR A 238 -4.03 7.21 4.92
C THR A 238 -5.49 7.13 5.34
N HIS A 239 -5.78 6.96 6.64
CA HIS A 239 -7.15 6.96 7.16
C HIS A 239 -7.86 8.31 6.91
N ALA A 240 -7.14 9.44 7.04
CA ALA A 240 -7.71 10.75 6.78
C ALA A 240 -8.10 10.93 5.31
N LEU A 241 -7.26 10.46 4.39
CA LEU A 241 -7.54 10.47 2.95
C LEU A 241 -8.71 9.55 2.60
N LEU A 242 -8.73 8.32 3.14
CA LEU A 242 -9.84 7.38 2.96
C LEU A 242 -11.15 7.92 3.54
N MET A 243 -11.12 8.52 4.73
CA MET A 243 -12.31 9.18 5.30
C MET A 243 -12.83 10.27 4.37
N THR A 244 -11.93 11.08 3.80
CA THR A 244 -12.30 12.15 2.86
C THR A 244 -12.88 11.56 1.58
N TYR A 245 -12.24 10.54 1.01
CA TYR A 245 -12.72 9.85 -0.19
C TYR A 245 -14.13 9.28 -0.01
N PHE A 246 -14.37 8.50 1.05
CA PHE A 246 -15.68 7.90 1.31
C PHE A 246 -16.75 8.93 1.67
N THR A 247 -16.38 10.06 2.29
CA THR A 247 -17.30 11.18 2.52
C THR A 247 -17.72 11.83 1.20
N GLN A 248 -16.79 12.06 0.27
CA GLN A 248 -17.06 12.66 -1.05
C GLN A 248 -17.87 11.75 -1.97
N ASN A 249 -17.83 10.43 -1.72
CA ASN A 249 -18.60 9.43 -2.47
C ASN A 249 -19.85 8.93 -1.69
N ASP A 250 -20.35 9.74 -0.76
CA ASP A 250 -21.58 9.50 0.02
C ASP A 250 -21.60 8.18 0.82
N ASN A 251 -20.44 7.54 1.01
CA ASN A 251 -20.32 6.34 1.86
C ASN A 251 -19.96 6.72 3.31
N HIS A 252 -20.90 7.37 3.96
CA HIS A 252 -20.74 7.86 5.34
C HIS A 252 -20.44 6.76 6.37
N PRO A 253 -21.05 5.53 6.29
CA PRO A 253 -20.71 4.47 7.23
C PRO A 253 -19.22 4.09 7.23
N ILE A 254 -18.59 3.96 6.06
CA ILE A 254 -17.17 3.66 5.94
C ILE A 254 -16.32 4.85 6.39
N ALA A 255 -16.70 6.08 6.00
CA ALA A 255 -16.01 7.29 6.46
C ALA A 255 -16.00 7.39 7.99
N GLU A 256 -17.09 6.99 8.68
CA GLU A 256 -17.16 7.02 10.14
C GLU A 256 -16.24 5.98 10.80
N ILE A 257 -16.02 4.82 10.18
CA ILE A 257 -15.03 3.84 10.68
C ILE A 257 -13.64 4.48 10.69
N PHE A 258 -13.24 5.15 9.62
CA PHE A 258 -11.95 5.84 9.55
C PHE A 258 -11.86 7.00 10.55
N ALA A 259 -12.93 7.75 10.74
CA ALA A 259 -12.99 8.79 11.76
C ALA A 259 -12.71 8.24 13.17
N ARG A 260 -13.33 7.10 13.53
CA ARG A 260 -13.06 6.41 14.81
C ARG A 260 -11.62 5.92 14.94
N ARG A 261 -11.03 5.40 13.85
CA ARG A 261 -9.62 4.97 13.84
C ARG A 261 -8.66 6.14 14.07
N ILE A 262 -8.93 7.29 13.43
CA ILE A 262 -8.16 8.52 13.65
C ILE A 262 -8.29 8.97 15.10
N ALA A 263 -9.48 8.95 15.68
CA ALA A 263 -9.70 9.30 17.09
C ALA A 263 -8.90 8.40 18.04
N GLY A 264 -8.89 7.09 17.82
CA GLY A 264 -8.10 6.14 18.60
C GLY A 264 -6.58 6.34 18.44
N PHE A 265 -6.11 6.80 17.28
CA PHE A 265 -4.72 7.23 17.09
C PHE A 265 -4.41 8.45 17.95
N MET A 266 -5.31 9.44 17.98
CA MET A 266 -5.14 10.67 18.78
C MET A 266 -4.99 10.42 20.28
N GLU A 267 -5.77 9.48 20.81
CA GLU A 267 -5.72 9.14 22.24
C GLU A 267 -4.35 8.56 22.64
N ARG A 268 -3.72 7.79 21.74
CA ARG A 268 -2.40 7.16 21.95
C ARG A 268 -1.24 8.12 21.64
N PHE A 269 -1.42 9.03 20.70
CA PHE A 269 -0.38 9.90 20.15
C PHE A 269 0.46 10.63 21.22
N PRO A 270 -0.11 11.25 22.28
CA PRO A 270 0.68 11.94 23.30
C PRO A 270 1.60 11.04 24.11
N HIS A 271 1.29 9.73 24.20
CA HIS A 271 2.07 8.77 24.97
C HIS A 271 3.23 8.15 24.17
N GLU A 272 3.13 8.22 22.84
CA GLU A 272 4.13 7.66 21.94
C GLU A 272 5.15 8.72 21.46
N MET A 273 4.95 10.02 21.79
CA MET A 273 5.78 11.09 21.26
C MET A 273 7.06 11.33 22.06
N GLU A 274 8.19 11.18 21.39
CA GLU A 274 9.51 11.64 21.83
C GLU A 274 9.91 12.95 21.13
N LYS A 275 10.97 13.63 21.61
CA LYS A 275 11.45 14.88 21.03
C LYS A 275 11.76 14.78 19.53
N LYS A 276 12.41 13.68 19.10
CA LYS A 276 12.72 13.41 17.67
C LYS A 276 11.47 13.33 16.79
N HIS A 277 10.33 12.87 17.34
CA HIS A 277 9.07 12.77 16.63
C HIS A 277 8.43 14.16 16.41
N ILE A 278 8.62 15.07 17.37
CA ILE A 278 8.18 16.47 17.25
C ILE A 278 8.98 17.17 16.13
N GLU A 279 10.28 16.96 16.08
CA GLU A 279 11.16 17.48 15.03
C GLU A 279 10.74 16.94 13.66
N TYR A 280 10.42 15.66 13.57
CA TYR A 280 9.90 15.03 12.35
C TYR A 280 8.59 15.67 11.87
N LEU A 281 7.61 15.90 12.77
CA LEU A 281 6.34 16.53 12.42
C LEU A 281 6.51 17.97 11.94
N ILE A 282 7.42 18.72 12.54
CA ILE A 282 7.72 20.11 12.13
C ILE A 282 8.32 20.11 10.71
N THR A 283 9.19 19.16 10.42
CA THR A 283 9.89 19.06 9.12
C THR A 283 8.96 18.53 8.02
N ASN A 284 8.03 17.61 8.38
CA ASN A 284 7.11 16.96 7.44
C ASN A 284 5.66 17.43 7.64
N SER A 285 5.44 18.72 7.49
CA SER A 285 4.12 19.35 7.69
C SER A 285 3.02 18.81 6.76
N GLU A 286 3.38 18.30 5.59
CA GLU A 286 2.49 17.64 4.63
C GLU A 286 1.88 16.32 5.15
N ILE A 287 2.55 15.62 6.07
CA ILE A 287 1.99 14.47 6.76
C ILE A 287 1.14 14.92 7.96
N ALA A 288 1.63 15.92 8.71
CA ALA A 288 0.98 16.37 9.93
C ALA A 288 -0.32 17.14 9.65
N VAL A 289 -0.36 17.98 8.61
CA VAL A 289 -1.51 18.85 8.33
C VAL A 289 -2.79 18.07 8.01
N PRO A 290 -2.82 17.08 7.10
CA PRO A 290 -4.02 16.27 6.83
C PRO A 290 -4.51 15.52 8.07
N VAL A 291 -3.60 14.97 8.88
CA VAL A 291 -3.92 14.28 10.13
C VAL A 291 -4.58 15.24 11.10
N VAL A 292 -3.98 16.40 11.36
CA VAL A 292 -4.53 17.44 12.26
C VAL A 292 -5.88 17.97 11.76
N GLN A 293 -6.06 18.13 10.45
CA GLN A 293 -7.34 18.57 9.87
C GLN A 293 -8.44 17.49 10.04
N ALA A 294 -8.12 16.22 9.84
CA ALA A 294 -9.03 15.12 10.08
C ALA A 294 -9.40 15.00 11.56
N MET A 295 -8.40 15.15 12.44
CA MET A 295 -8.54 15.22 13.89
C MET A 295 -9.51 16.34 14.30
N ASN A 296 -9.31 17.54 13.79
CA ASN A 296 -10.17 18.69 14.10
C ASN A 296 -11.61 18.49 13.63
N ARG A 297 -11.82 17.82 12.48
CA ARG A 297 -13.16 17.47 11.99
C ARG A 297 -13.88 16.49 12.93
N GLU A 298 -13.19 15.50 13.45
CA GLU A 298 -13.77 14.51 14.36
C GLU A 298 -14.02 15.08 15.77
N LEU A 299 -13.07 15.85 16.31
CA LEU A 299 -13.26 16.57 17.58
C LEU A 299 -14.47 17.51 17.53
N LYS A 300 -14.71 18.16 16.38
CA LYS A 300 -15.87 19.01 16.17
C LYS A 300 -17.20 18.25 16.26
N LYS A 301 -17.24 16.99 15.81
CA LYS A 301 -18.43 16.15 15.95
C LYS A 301 -18.68 15.71 17.40
N ARG A 302 -17.65 15.62 18.22
CA ARG A 302 -17.75 15.04 19.57
C ARG A 302 -17.97 16.07 20.69
N ASN A 303 -17.67 17.38 20.46
CA ASN A 303 -17.72 18.36 21.55
C ASN A 303 -18.18 19.75 21.07
N ASP A 304 -19.29 20.27 21.64
CA ASP A 304 -19.76 21.65 21.47
C ASP A 304 -18.72 22.72 21.94
N ALA A 305 -17.76 22.34 22.78
CA ALA A 305 -16.66 23.21 23.20
C ALA A 305 -15.72 23.61 22.06
N VAL A 306 -15.64 22.81 20.99
CA VAL A 306 -14.82 23.12 19.80
C VAL A 306 -15.49 24.19 18.92
N GLU A 307 -16.81 24.45 19.07
CA GLU A 307 -17.45 25.55 18.37
C GLU A 307 -16.83 26.92 18.72
N ARG A 308 -16.25 27.07 19.92
CA ARG A 308 -15.52 28.27 20.29
C ARG A 308 -14.21 28.47 19.53
N LEU A 309 -13.67 27.45 18.91
CA LEU A 309 -12.48 27.52 18.02
C LEU A 309 -12.88 27.84 16.56
N ARG A 310 -14.17 27.80 16.20
CA ARG A 310 -14.71 28.09 14.87
C ARG A 310 -14.48 29.50 14.37
N THR A 311 -14.24 30.45 15.25
CA THR A 311 -14.14 31.89 14.91
C THR A 311 -12.74 32.29 14.42
N ASN A 312 -11.74 31.42 14.53
CA ASN A 312 -10.42 31.71 13.98
C ASN A 312 -10.16 30.76 12.77
N GLN A 313 -10.37 31.30 11.56
CA GLN A 313 -9.90 30.64 10.32
C GLN A 313 -8.41 30.29 10.44
N LEU A 314 -8.13 29.00 10.61
CA LEU A 314 -6.77 28.47 10.73
C LEU A 314 -6.09 28.53 9.37
N GLN A 315 -5.40 29.62 9.05
CA GLN A 315 -4.41 29.68 7.98
C GLN A 315 -3.25 28.72 8.31
N THR A 316 -2.53 28.26 7.30
CA THR A 316 -1.40 27.30 7.42
C THR A 316 -0.35 27.76 8.46
N SER A 317 -0.18 29.08 8.67
CA SER A 317 0.68 29.67 9.70
C SER A 317 0.21 29.38 11.13
N SER A 318 -1.10 29.23 11.34
CA SER A 318 -1.69 28.94 12.66
C SER A 318 -1.53 27.45 13.03
N ILE A 319 -1.55 26.55 12.05
CA ILE A 319 -1.28 25.13 12.27
C ILE A 319 0.18 24.92 12.69
N LYS A 320 1.12 25.61 12.03
CA LYS A 320 2.53 25.62 12.46
C LYS A 320 2.70 26.17 13.89
N LYS A 321 1.99 27.25 14.23
CA LYS A 321 1.98 27.79 15.60
C LYS A 321 1.38 26.81 16.61
N MET A 322 0.31 26.11 16.26
CA MET A 322 -0.35 25.13 17.14
C MET A 322 0.51 23.89 17.36
N VAL A 323 1.16 23.36 16.31
CA VAL A 323 2.12 22.26 16.42
C VAL A 323 3.31 22.69 17.29
N THR A 324 3.81 23.93 17.12
CA THR A 324 4.90 24.49 17.92
C THR A 324 4.48 24.68 19.38
N GLU A 325 3.25 25.12 19.63
CA GLU A 325 2.72 25.33 20.99
C GLU A 325 2.45 24.01 21.72
N LEU A 326 1.88 23.01 21.03
CA LEU A 326 1.75 21.64 21.54
C LEU A 326 3.11 21.04 21.87
N SER A 327 4.09 21.25 20.98
CA SER A 327 5.48 20.85 21.19
C SER A 327 6.09 21.48 22.44
N ARG A 328 5.89 22.81 22.66
CA ARG A 328 6.38 23.52 23.84
C ARG A 328 5.73 23.02 25.13
N ARG A 329 4.42 22.80 25.15
CA ARG A 329 3.69 22.29 26.34
C ARG A 329 4.11 20.87 26.71
N MET A 330 4.36 20.00 25.72
CA MET A 330 4.88 18.65 25.96
C MET A 330 6.32 18.68 26.50
N ILE A 331 7.20 19.53 25.93
CA ILE A 331 8.58 19.69 26.43
C ILE A 331 8.56 20.22 27.88
N HIS A 332 7.65 21.14 28.21
CA HIS A 332 7.52 21.66 29.58
C HIS A 332 7.04 20.57 30.56
N LYS A 333 6.09 19.73 30.14
CA LYS A 333 5.58 18.61 30.96
C LYS A 333 6.64 17.52 31.16
N LEU A 334 7.48 17.25 30.16
CA LEU A 334 8.59 16.31 30.25
C LEU A 334 9.77 16.82 31.11
N ARG A 335 9.91 18.15 31.26
CA ARG A 335 10.91 18.78 32.16
C ARG A 335 10.44 18.97 33.59
N GLY A 336 9.14 18.96 33.84
CA GLY A 336 8.55 19.13 35.18
C GLY A 336 8.39 17.86 36.00
N ASN A 337 8.73 16.69 35.44
CA ASN A 337 8.70 15.38 36.10
C ASN A 337 10.11 14.83 36.38
N LYS A 338 11.07 15.71 36.69
CA LYS A 338 12.36 15.34 37.26
C LYS A 338 12.48 15.87 38.66
#